data_8c6d65d5e9f673f27b744a92e25e4fd9
#
_entry.id   8c6d65d5e9f673f27b744a92e25e4fd9
#
_cell.length_a   1.000
_cell.length_b   1.000
_cell.length_c   1.000
_cell.angle_alpha   90.00
_cell.angle_beta   90.00
_cell.angle_gamma   90.00
#
_symmetry.space_group_name_H-M   'P 1'
#
loop_
_entity.id
_entity.type
_entity.pdbx_description
1 polymer ?
#
loop_
_entity_poly.entity_id
_entity_poly.type
_entity_poly.pdbx_seq_one_letter_code
_entity_poly.pdbx_strand_id
1 'polypeptide(L)'
;MAMPCTWASWSLAMGSLCSRFTRSKGGYDVHDGATCTTYVRVTGGGDNGRGVAEYVSPDDITAATCSSAVGGNVNCGTGAAVTHSAGSNFLIYWDADESRELENGPSITKASGGTLLSATGCSGNNGTKNTPTLTADLLGDWREELVLRESSNTALRVYTTTDVTTRRIYTLMHDPTYRAQVAFEQSGYNQPPHAGFHIGAGMADPPKPDIHVK
;
A
#
# COMPACT_ATOMS: atom_id res chain seq x y z
N MET A 1 0.96 -25.73 11.89
CA MET A 1 0.85 -24.54 12.72
C MET A 1 2.09 -23.70 12.41
N ALA A 2 2.00 -22.77 11.45
CA ALA A 2 3.14 -21.95 11.05
C ALA A 2 3.38 -20.87 12.12
N MET A 3 4.59 -20.82 12.66
CA MET A 3 4.96 -19.74 13.57
C MET A 3 4.98 -18.43 12.80
N PRO A 4 4.37 -17.35 13.32
CA PRO A 4 4.52 -16.04 12.71
C PRO A 4 5.98 -15.59 12.84
N CYS A 5 6.53 -15.03 11.77
CA CYS A 5 7.85 -14.39 11.80
C CYS A 5 7.79 -13.18 12.73
N THR A 6 8.07 -13.40 14.02
CA THR A 6 8.10 -12.33 15.03
C THR A 6 9.51 -11.80 15.18
N TRP A 7 9.80 -10.65 14.61
CA TRP A 7 10.88 -9.74 15.06
C TRP A 7 10.48 -8.30 14.70
N ALA A 8 10.91 -7.35 15.50
CA ALA A 8 10.56 -5.93 15.47
C ALA A 8 10.91 -5.22 14.14
N SER A 9 10.27 -5.61 13.08
CA SER A 9 10.32 -5.06 11.74
C SER A 9 8.92 -5.16 11.14
N TRP A 10 8.54 -4.15 10.43
CA TRP A 10 7.23 -4.07 9.78
C TRP A 10 7.16 -5.11 8.68
N SER A 11 6.16 -5.96 8.70
CA SER A 11 5.89 -6.92 7.63
C SER A 11 4.59 -6.53 6.92
N LEU A 12 4.66 -6.45 5.60
CA LEU A 12 3.51 -6.34 4.71
C LEU A 12 3.21 -7.72 4.19
N ALA A 13 1.98 -8.18 4.34
CA ALA A 13 1.52 -9.43 3.77
C ALA A 13 0.73 -9.14 2.50
N MET A 14 1.20 -9.64 1.38
CA MET A 14 0.51 -9.61 0.10
C MET A 14 0.26 -11.04 -0.35
N GLY A 15 -0.94 -11.57 -0.09
CA GLY A 15 -1.22 -12.96 -0.40
C GLY A 15 -0.19 -13.90 0.25
N SER A 16 0.69 -14.50 -0.55
CA SER A 16 1.76 -15.38 -0.08
C SER A 16 3.11 -14.69 0.17
N LEU A 17 3.22 -13.37 -0.02
CA LEU A 17 4.46 -12.62 0.18
C LEU A 17 4.47 -11.92 1.54
N CYS A 18 5.60 -11.95 2.21
CA CYS A 18 5.88 -11.20 3.42
C CYS A 18 7.14 -10.36 3.22
N SER A 19 7.02 -9.05 3.27
CA SER A 19 8.15 -8.14 3.15
C SER A 19 8.59 -7.63 4.51
N ARG A 20 9.88 -7.70 4.77
CA ARG A 20 10.49 -7.22 6.01
C ARG A 20 11.41 -6.05 5.71
N PHE A 21 11.15 -4.91 6.30
CA PHE A 21 12.01 -3.74 6.25
C PHE A 21 12.76 -3.59 7.57
N THR A 22 14.10 -3.49 7.53
CA THR A 22 14.90 -3.36 8.73
C THR A 22 15.21 -1.89 9.01
N ARG A 23 15.06 -1.50 10.27
CA ARG A 23 15.57 -0.22 10.79
C ARG A 23 17.10 -0.32 10.90
N SER A 24 17.80 0.67 10.38
CA SER A 24 19.27 0.83 10.43
C SER A 24 20.12 -0.22 9.69
N LYS A 25 20.85 0.22 8.69
CA LYS A 25 21.96 -0.43 7.97
C LYS A 25 21.72 -1.82 7.35
N GLY A 26 20.53 -2.40 7.47
CA GLY A 26 20.26 -3.77 7.02
C GLY A 26 19.64 -3.93 5.65
N GLY A 27 18.99 -2.89 5.10
CA GLY A 27 18.19 -3.03 3.88
C GLY A 27 16.80 -3.64 4.14
N TYR A 28 16.30 -4.45 3.21
CA TYR A 28 15.04 -5.18 3.38
C TYR A 28 15.09 -6.57 2.74
N ASP A 29 14.22 -7.43 3.21
CA ASP A 29 14.04 -8.78 2.69
C ASP A 29 12.59 -8.99 2.26
N VAL A 30 12.38 -9.81 1.22
CA VAL A 30 11.08 -10.32 0.80
C VAL A 30 11.09 -11.83 0.96
N HIS A 31 10.07 -12.37 1.62
CA HIS A 31 9.96 -13.78 1.92
C HIS A 31 8.63 -14.35 1.41
N ASP A 32 8.62 -15.63 1.13
CA ASP A 32 7.38 -16.38 1.03
C ASP A 32 6.66 -16.43 2.39
N GLY A 33 5.38 -16.04 2.41
CA GLY A 33 4.62 -15.94 3.64
C GLY A 33 4.30 -17.28 4.31
N ALA A 34 4.33 -18.38 3.57
CA ALA A 34 4.03 -19.71 4.08
C ALA A 34 5.29 -20.47 4.52
N THR A 35 6.38 -20.34 3.77
CA THR A 35 7.61 -21.11 3.97
C THR A 35 8.73 -20.30 4.59
N CYS A 36 8.62 -18.97 4.66
CA CYS A 36 9.68 -18.04 5.05
C CYS A 36 10.92 -18.10 4.14
N THR A 37 10.82 -18.68 2.96
CA THR A 37 11.91 -18.70 1.99
C THR A 37 12.19 -17.27 1.52
N THR A 38 13.44 -16.84 1.55
CA THR A 38 13.83 -15.51 1.07
C THR A 38 13.84 -15.50 -0.46
N TYR A 39 13.03 -14.62 -1.06
CA TYR A 39 13.05 -14.36 -2.50
C TYR A 39 14.07 -13.28 -2.86
N VAL A 40 14.09 -12.21 -2.10
CA VAL A 40 14.91 -11.04 -2.37
C VAL A 40 15.54 -10.56 -1.08
N ARG A 41 16.82 -10.19 -1.18
CA ARG A 41 17.53 -9.46 -0.13
C ARG A 41 18.23 -8.26 -0.71
N VAL A 42 17.82 -7.07 -0.30
CA VAL A 42 18.46 -5.81 -0.66
C VAL A 42 19.24 -5.31 0.54
N THR A 43 20.56 -5.25 0.41
CA THR A 43 21.43 -4.70 1.45
C THR A 43 21.58 -3.20 1.26
N GLY A 44 21.50 -2.45 2.33
CA GLY A 44 21.59 -1.00 2.27
C GLY A 44 22.26 -0.42 3.52
N GLY A 45 22.72 0.81 3.41
CA GLY A 45 23.52 1.48 4.42
C GLY A 45 22.81 2.60 5.19
N GLY A 46 21.49 2.67 5.21
CA GLY A 46 20.72 3.77 5.82
C GLY A 46 19.54 3.30 6.67
N ASP A 47 18.79 4.27 7.20
CA ASP A 47 17.53 3.99 7.88
C ASP A 47 16.46 3.66 6.85
N ASN A 48 16.02 2.42 6.88
CA ASN A 48 15.01 1.87 5.99
C ASN A 48 13.65 1.78 6.70
N GLY A 49 13.33 2.82 7.46
CA GLY A 49 12.16 2.85 8.34
C GLY A 49 10.81 2.70 7.65
N ARG A 50 10.75 2.76 6.32
CA ARG A 50 9.53 2.62 5.52
C ARG A 50 9.81 1.93 4.20
N GLY A 51 8.80 1.24 3.72
CA GLY A 51 8.79 0.64 2.41
C GLY A 51 7.38 0.22 2.03
N VAL A 52 7.19 -0.02 0.76
CA VAL A 52 5.93 -0.49 0.18
C VAL A 52 6.21 -1.70 -0.68
N ALA A 53 5.22 -2.57 -0.82
CA ALA A 53 5.27 -3.72 -1.70
C ALA A 53 3.88 -3.91 -2.30
N GLU A 54 3.71 -3.60 -3.59
CA GLU A 54 2.40 -3.66 -4.25
C GLU A 54 2.52 -3.61 -5.77
N TYR A 55 1.44 -3.93 -6.46
CA TYR A 55 1.28 -3.70 -7.88
C TYR A 55 1.01 -2.22 -8.11
N VAL A 56 1.96 -1.51 -8.67
CA VAL A 56 1.90 -0.05 -8.89
C VAL A 56 1.94 0.34 -10.36
N SER A 57 1.99 -0.65 -11.25
CA SER A 57 2.00 -0.41 -12.69
C SER A 57 1.04 -1.36 -13.39
N PRO A 58 0.06 -0.87 -14.13
CA PRO A 58 -0.86 -1.70 -14.91
C PRO A 58 -0.13 -2.43 -16.06
N ASP A 59 1.03 -1.93 -16.48
CA ASP A 59 1.84 -2.52 -17.54
C ASP A 59 2.74 -3.68 -17.06
N ASP A 60 2.98 -3.78 -15.75
CA ASP A 60 3.74 -4.86 -15.13
C ASP A 60 2.90 -5.63 -14.11
N ILE A 61 2.13 -6.57 -14.62
CA ILE A 61 1.27 -7.46 -13.84
C ILE A 61 2.00 -8.71 -13.31
N THR A 62 3.29 -8.83 -13.64
CA THR A 62 4.03 -10.08 -13.37
C THR A 62 4.51 -10.17 -11.93
N ALA A 63 4.69 -9.05 -11.27
CA ALA A 63 5.06 -9.02 -9.86
C ALA A 63 4.86 -7.65 -9.22
N ALA A 64 4.62 -7.68 -7.92
CA ALA A 64 4.63 -6.49 -7.10
C ALA A 64 6.01 -5.82 -7.11
N THR A 65 6.01 -4.50 -7.01
CA THR A 65 7.21 -3.70 -6.80
C THR A 65 7.45 -3.51 -5.31
N CYS A 66 8.62 -3.91 -4.86
CA CYS A 66 9.11 -3.61 -3.52
C CYS A 66 9.99 -2.37 -3.56
N SER A 67 9.72 -1.42 -2.72
CA SER A 67 10.45 -0.15 -2.63
C SER A 67 10.66 0.26 -1.18
N SER A 68 11.79 0.87 -0.94
CA SER A 68 12.11 1.46 0.36
C SER A 68 12.98 2.70 0.18
N ALA A 69 13.11 3.46 1.26
CA ALA A 69 13.91 4.69 1.27
C ALA A 69 15.39 4.46 0.89
N VAL A 70 15.91 3.26 1.08
CA VAL A 70 17.35 2.95 0.92
C VAL A 70 17.63 1.92 -0.18
N GLY A 71 16.70 1.05 -0.50
CA GLY A 71 16.94 -0.08 -1.40
C GLY A 71 16.54 0.14 -2.86
N GLY A 72 15.96 1.29 -3.17
CA GLY A 72 15.38 1.55 -4.50
C GLY A 72 14.16 0.66 -4.80
N ASN A 73 13.85 0.51 -6.07
CA ASN A 73 12.68 -0.23 -6.54
C ASN A 73 13.13 -1.54 -7.19
N VAL A 74 12.57 -2.65 -6.74
CA VAL A 74 12.83 -3.96 -7.30
C VAL A 74 11.53 -4.76 -7.45
N ASN A 75 11.53 -5.68 -8.39
CA ASN A 75 10.50 -6.71 -8.48
C ASN A 75 10.57 -7.61 -7.23
N CYS A 76 9.47 -7.72 -6.48
CA CYS A 76 9.44 -8.43 -5.21
C CYS A 76 9.74 -9.94 -5.33
N GLY A 77 9.47 -10.53 -6.49
CA GLY A 77 9.68 -11.97 -6.71
C GLY A 77 11.10 -12.31 -7.17
N THR A 78 11.76 -11.41 -7.91
CA THR A 78 13.04 -11.69 -8.53
C THR A 78 14.21 -10.85 -8.05
N GLY A 79 13.93 -9.70 -7.42
CA GLY A 79 14.96 -8.72 -7.04
C GLY A 79 15.51 -7.90 -8.21
N ALA A 80 15.02 -8.11 -9.42
CA ALA A 80 15.44 -7.32 -10.56
C ALA A 80 15.01 -5.85 -10.40
N ALA A 81 15.87 -4.92 -10.79
CA ALA A 81 15.54 -3.50 -10.79
C ALA A 81 14.33 -3.23 -11.70
N VAL A 82 13.42 -2.39 -11.26
CA VAL A 82 12.29 -1.90 -12.06
C VAL A 82 12.49 -0.43 -12.41
N THR A 83 11.93 0.00 -13.53
CA THR A 83 12.11 1.35 -14.07
C THR A 83 11.16 2.38 -13.48
N HIS A 84 10.02 1.93 -12.97
CA HIS A 84 9.05 2.81 -12.31
C HIS A 84 9.35 2.96 -10.81
N SER A 85 8.94 4.07 -10.23
CA SER A 85 9.10 4.31 -8.79
C SER A 85 7.83 3.96 -8.06
N ALA A 86 7.91 3.14 -7.03
CA ALA A 86 6.81 2.88 -6.11
C ALA A 86 6.82 3.84 -4.90
N GLY A 87 7.75 4.78 -4.83
CA GLY A 87 7.90 5.62 -3.65
C GLY A 87 8.24 4.79 -2.41
N SER A 88 8.05 5.35 -1.23
CA SER A 88 8.28 4.64 0.04
C SER A 88 7.34 5.09 1.16
N ASN A 89 6.40 5.99 0.88
CA ASN A 89 5.54 6.54 1.91
C ASN A 89 4.21 5.81 2.02
N PHE A 90 3.32 5.97 1.05
CA PHE A 90 2.00 5.41 1.11
C PHE A 90 1.48 5.04 -0.28
N LEU A 91 0.47 4.20 -0.34
CA LEU A 91 -0.18 3.74 -1.58
C LEU A 91 -1.69 3.78 -1.41
N ILE A 92 -2.40 4.00 -2.52
CA ILE A 92 -3.86 4.11 -2.56
C ILE A 92 -4.43 3.49 -3.84
N TYR A 93 -5.56 2.81 -3.77
CA TYR A 93 -6.36 2.48 -4.96
C TYR A 93 -7.19 3.70 -5.34
N TRP A 94 -6.76 4.43 -6.36
CA TRP A 94 -7.38 5.72 -6.67
C TRP A 94 -8.17 5.74 -7.97
N ASP A 95 -7.56 5.36 -9.07
CA ASP A 95 -8.19 5.52 -10.38
C ASP A 95 -9.02 4.28 -10.83
N ALA A 96 -9.13 4.06 -12.13
CA ALA A 96 -10.02 3.05 -12.67
C ALA A 96 -9.40 1.66 -12.82
N ASP A 97 -8.08 1.53 -12.64
CA ASP A 97 -7.36 0.26 -12.75
C ASP A 97 -7.06 -0.37 -11.38
N GLU A 98 -6.65 -1.63 -11.37
CA GLU A 98 -6.39 -2.40 -10.15
C GLU A 98 -4.97 -2.21 -9.59
N SER A 99 -4.19 -1.27 -10.14
CA SER A 99 -2.89 -0.89 -9.59
C SER A 99 -3.05 0.18 -8.52
N ARG A 100 -2.09 0.25 -7.61
CA ARG A 100 -2.07 1.34 -6.62
C ARG A 100 -1.26 2.52 -7.11
N GLU A 101 -1.75 3.70 -6.82
CA GLU A 101 -1.06 4.96 -6.99
C GLU A 101 -0.19 5.28 -5.79
N LEU A 102 0.82 6.13 -6.04
CA LEU A 102 1.71 6.64 -5.00
C LEU A 102 1.06 7.78 -4.27
N GLU A 103 0.91 7.63 -2.97
CA GLU A 103 0.41 8.69 -2.10
C GLU A 103 1.55 9.27 -1.26
N ASN A 104 1.65 10.58 -1.23
CA ASN A 104 2.62 11.31 -0.43
C ASN A 104 1.96 12.57 0.16
N GLY A 105 1.26 12.40 1.27
CA GLY A 105 0.48 13.44 1.91
C GLY A 105 -0.58 14.01 0.97
N PRO A 106 -0.53 15.30 0.61
CA PRO A 106 -1.55 15.92 -0.23
C PRO A 106 -1.43 15.60 -1.73
N SER A 107 -0.58 14.66 -2.13
CA SER A 107 -0.33 14.34 -3.54
C SER A 107 -0.57 12.87 -3.84
N ILE A 108 -1.30 12.60 -4.92
CA ILE A 108 -1.42 11.27 -5.53
C ILE A 108 -0.83 11.33 -6.93
N THR A 109 0.07 10.39 -7.25
CA THR A 109 0.76 10.31 -8.54
C THR A 109 0.81 8.87 -9.04
N LYS A 110 0.87 8.68 -10.35
CA LYS A 110 1.14 7.37 -10.95
C LYS A 110 2.62 6.99 -10.82
N ALA A 111 2.90 5.70 -10.72
CA ALA A 111 4.27 5.18 -10.77
C ALA A 111 4.98 5.49 -12.11
N SER A 112 4.23 5.56 -13.20
CA SER A 112 4.71 5.98 -14.53
C SER A 112 4.92 7.49 -14.66
N GLY A 113 4.55 8.27 -13.64
CA GLY A 113 4.56 9.73 -13.65
C GLY A 113 3.18 10.33 -13.91
N GLY A 114 3.03 11.60 -13.57
CA GLY A 114 1.76 12.32 -13.65
C GLY A 114 1.08 12.45 -12.30
N THR A 115 0.48 13.61 -12.06
CA THR A 115 -0.25 13.91 -10.83
C THR A 115 -1.73 13.70 -11.05
N LEU A 116 -2.36 12.90 -10.20
CA LEU A 116 -3.80 12.63 -10.22
C LEU A 116 -4.54 13.55 -9.24
N LEU A 117 -3.94 13.80 -8.09
CA LEU A 117 -4.49 14.72 -7.09
C LEU A 117 -3.38 15.62 -6.53
N SER A 118 -3.73 16.90 -6.34
CA SER A 118 -2.97 17.84 -5.53
C SER A 118 -3.93 18.53 -4.56
N ALA A 119 -3.98 18.04 -3.32
CA ALA A 119 -4.92 18.51 -2.29
C ALA A 119 -4.42 19.83 -1.65
N THR A 120 -4.52 20.92 -2.41
CA THR A 120 -4.07 22.24 -1.97
C THR A 120 -4.75 22.66 -0.67
N GLY A 121 -3.96 23.18 0.26
CA GLY A 121 -4.45 23.61 1.58
C GLY A 121 -4.57 22.48 2.60
N CYS A 122 -4.19 21.25 2.23
CA CYS A 122 -4.07 20.13 3.14
C CYS A 122 -2.61 19.81 3.46
N SER A 123 -2.40 19.03 4.50
CA SER A 123 -1.08 18.59 4.95
C SER A 123 -1.13 17.14 5.40
N GLY A 124 -0.06 16.41 5.11
CA GLY A 124 0.17 15.10 5.70
C GLY A 124 0.52 15.18 7.18
N ASN A 125 0.60 14.04 7.81
CA ASN A 125 0.99 13.84 9.20
C ASN A 125 2.40 13.26 9.30
N ASN A 126 2.91 13.16 10.52
CA ASN A 126 4.13 12.44 10.84
C ASN A 126 5.41 12.99 10.15
N GLY A 127 5.48 14.31 9.97
CA GLY A 127 6.66 15.02 9.47
C GLY A 127 7.10 14.53 8.08
N THR A 128 8.35 14.12 7.96
CA THR A 128 8.93 13.68 6.67
C THR A 128 8.28 12.43 6.08
N LYS A 129 7.52 11.69 6.87
CA LYS A 129 6.79 10.52 6.39
C LYS A 129 5.52 10.89 5.64
N ASN A 130 5.01 12.08 5.89
CA ASN A 130 3.93 12.71 5.14
C ASN A 130 2.72 11.79 4.93
N THR A 131 2.32 11.08 6.00
CA THR A 131 1.24 10.08 5.95
C THR A 131 -0.13 10.76 5.90
N PRO A 132 -1.15 10.13 5.30
CA PRO A 132 -2.53 10.61 5.36
C PRO A 132 -3.07 10.61 6.78
N THR A 133 -4.24 11.19 6.98
CA THR A 133 -5.03 10.99 8.19
C THR A 133 -5.70 9.63 8.16
N LEU A 134 -6.21 9.24 7.00
CA LEU A 134 -6.78 7.93 6.72
C LEU A 134 -6.80 7.69 5.21
N THR A 135 -6.54 6.46 4.79
CA THR A 135 -6.78 5.96 3.43
C THR A 135 -7.58 4.68 3.54
N ALA A 136 -8.81 4.68 3.04
CA ALA A 136 -9.70 3.52 3.14
C ALA A 136 -10.84 3.60 2.12
N ASP A 137 -11.37 2.43 1.75
CA ASP A 137 -12.61 2.30 0.97
C ASP A 137 -13.82 2.66 1.86
N LEU A 138 -14.11 3.96 1.96
CA LEU A 138 -15.18 4.50 2.80
C LEU A 138 -16.53 4.52 2.08
N LEU A 139 -16.52 4.66 0.75
CA LEU A 139 -17.73 4.73 -0.07
C LEU A 139 -18.19 3.37 -0.58
N GLY A 140 -17.37 2.34 -0.44
CA GLY A 140 -17.74 0.96 -0.70
C GLY A 140 -17.66 0.56 -2.17
N ASP A 141 -16.85 1.25 -2.96
CA ASP A 141 -16.66 0.96 -4.38
C ASP A 141 -15.30 0.33 -4.71
N TRP A 142 -14.59 -0.17 -3.70
CA TRP A 142 -13.26 -0.78 -3.63
C TRP A 142 -12.09 0.20 -3.80
N ARG A 143 -12.32 1.35 -4.40
CA ARG A 143 -11.30 2.39 -4.41
C ARG A 143 -11.28 3.11 -3.07
N GLU A 144 -10.14 3.66 -2.75
CA GLU A 144 -9.91 4.21 -1.41
C GLU A 144 -10.10 5.73 -1.44
N GLU A 145 -10.75 6.25 -0.41
CA GLU A 145 -10.80 7.68 -0.14
C GLU A 145 -9.56 8.12 0.61
N LEU A 146 -9.09 9.32 0.27
CA LEU A 146 -8.01 9.99 0.96
C LEU A 146 -8.57 11.02 1.94
N VAL A 147 -8.31 10.85 3.21
CA VAL A 147 -8.67 11.81 4.26
C VAL A 147 -7.42 12.56 4.70
N LEU A 148 -7.45 13.88 4.60
CA LEU A 148 -6.36 14.76 5.01
C LEU A 148 -6.86 15.84 5.98
N ARG A 149 -5.99 16.26 6.89
CA ARG A 149 -6.23 17.47 7.67
C ARG A 149 -5.98 18.72 6.83
N GLU A 150 -6.76 19.75 7.02
CA GLU A 150 -6.38 21.07 6.54
C GLU A 150 -5.10 21.56 7.22
N SER A 151 -4.31 22.35 6.49
CA SER A 151 -3.08 22.93 7.03
C SER A 151 -3.34 23.84 8.24
N SER A 152 -4.54 24.39 8.34
CA SER A 152 -5.03 25.16 9.49
C SER A 152 -5.40 24.31 10.71
N ASN A 153 -5.52 23.00 10.56
CA ASN A 153 -6.00 22.06 11.57
C ASN A 153 -7.46 22.29 12.03
N THR A 154 -8.27 22.93 11.21
CA THR A 154 -9.67 23.26 11.55
C THR A 154 -10.67 22.26 11.00
N ALA A 155 -10.30 21.48 9.99
CA ALA A 155 -11.17 20.50 9.37
C ALA A 155 -10.38 19.32 8.81
N LEU A 156 -11.13 18.25 8.53
CA LEU A 156 -10.70 17.14 7.68
C LEU A 156 -11.37 17.27 6.32
N ARG A 157 -10.64 16.96 5.27
CA ARG A 157 -11.17 16.85 3.90
C ARG A 157 -11.09 15.42 3.43
N VAL A 158 -12.19 14.97 2.86
CA VAL A 158 -12.28 13.66 2.22
C VAL A 158 -12.22 13.87 0.72
N TYR A 159 -11.31 13.19 0.07
CA TYR A 159 -11.16 13.19 -1.39
C TYR A 159 -11.53 11.82 -1.92
N THR A 160 -12.31 11.79 -2.97
CA THR A 160 -12.68 10.60 -3.73
C THR A 160 -12.37 10.82 -5.20
N THR A 161 -12.14 9.76 -5.94
CA THR A 161 -11.97 9.83 -7.39
C THR A 161 -13.29 9.99 -8.09
N THR A 162 -13.26 10.62 -9.27
CA THR A 162 -14.41 10.68 -10.20
C THR A 162 -14.23 9.77 -11.40
N ASP A 163 -13.12 9.02 -11.47
CA ASP A 163 -12.85 8.12 -12.57
C ASP A 163 -13.83 6.94 -12.57
N VAL A 164 -14.32 6.60 -13.75
CA VAL A 164 -15.29 5.51 -13.91
C VAL A 164 -14.53 4.21 -14.17
N THR A 165 -14.78 3.22 -13.32
CA THR A 165 -14.27 1.86 -13.53
C THR A 165 -15.39 0.90 -13.89
N THR A 166 -15.10 -0.06 -14.77
CA THR A 166 -15.98 -1.20 -15.06
C THR A 166 -15.76 -2.36 -14.08
N ARG A 167 -14.65 -2.33 -13.34
CA ARG A 167 -14.34 -3.35 -12.34
C ARG A 167 -15.31 -3.24 -11.17
N ARG A 168 -15.87 -4.39 -10.76
CA ARG A 168 -16.77 -4.49 -9.61
C ARG A 168 -16.20 -5.44 -8.59
N ILE A 169 -15.79 -4.89 -7.46
CA ILE A 169 -15.31 -5.62 -6.28
C ILE A 169 -16.21 -5.23 -5.12
N TYR A 170 -16.54 -6.15 -4.24
CA TYR A 170 -17.23 -5.80 -2.98
C TYR A 170 -16.34 -4.85 -2.18
N THR A 171 -16.95 -4.00 -1.38
CA THR A 171 -16.18 -3.09 -0.53
C THR A 171 -15.08 -3.84 0.21
N LEU A 172 -13.87 -3.29 0.19
CA LEU A 172 -12.72 -3.86 0.90
C LEU A 172 -12.96 -3.95 2.40
N MET A 173 -13.87 -3.13 2.93
CA MET A 173 -14.27 -3.16 4.33
C MET A 173 -14.99 -4.45 4.75
N HIS A 174 -15.37 -5.33 3.82
CA HIS A 174 -15.82 -6.69 4.16
C HIS A 174 -14.67 -7.64 4.51
N ASP A 175 -13.47 -7.36 4.03
CA ASP A 175 -12.30 -8.16 4.38
C ASP A 175 -11.82 -7.82 5.80
N PRO A 176 -11.77 -8.81 6.73
CA PRO A 176 -11.32 -8.57 8.08
C PRO A 176 -9.86 -8.14 8.17
N THR A 177 -9.00 -8.58 7.23
CA THR A 177 -7.60 -8.18 7.16
C THR A 177 -7.48 -6.70 6.83
N TYR A 178 -8.21 -6.26 5.80
CA TYR A 178 -8.26 -4.85 5.41
C TYR A 178 -8.78 -3.96 6.54
N ARG A 179 -9.93 -4.31 7.16
CA ARG A 179 -10.49 -3.55 8.28
C ARG A 179 -9.52 -3.43 9.45
N ALA A 180 -8.82 -4.50 9.78
CA ALA A 180 -7.84 -4.46 10.86
C ALA A 180 -6.69 -3.50 10.53
N GLN A 181 -6.23 -3.47 9.30
CA GLN A 181 -5.17 -2.57 8.86
C GLN A 181 -5.64 -1.12 8.80
N VAL A 182 -6.85 -0.84 8.31
CA VAL A 182 -7.47 0.49 8.38
C VAL A 182 -7.54 0.99 9.83
N ALA A 183 -8.00 0.14 10.77
CA ALA A 183 -8.05 0.50 12.18
C ALA A 183 -6.65 0.72 12.79
N PHE A 184 -5.63 0.10 12.23
CA PHE A 184 -4.24 0.18 12.70
C PHE A 184 -3.43 1.28 12.03
N GLU A 185 -3.94 1.89 10.97
CA GLU A 185 -3.23 2.81 10.08
C GLU A 185 -2.55 3.97 10.81
N GLN A 186 -3.15 4.48 11.88
CA GLN A 186 -2.59 5.59 12.68
C GLN A 186 -1.80 5.11 13.91
N SER A 187 -1.59 3.81 14.06
CA SER A 187 -0.84 3.22 15.17
C SER A 187 0.59 2.88 14.75
N GLY A 188 1.57 3.38 15.47
CA GLY A 188 2.98 3.13 15.19
C GLY A 188 3.47 3.77 13.89
N TYR A 189 4.04 2.99 13.01
CA TYR A 189 4.39 3.42 11.65
C TYR A 189 3.21 3.16 10.72
N ASN A 190 2.61 4.20 10.23
CA ASN A 190 1.49 4.12 9.29
C ASN A 190 1.90 3.37 8.03
N GLN A 191 1.06 2.45 7.60
CA GLN A 191 1.20 1.69 6.37
C GLN A 191 -0.12 1.71 5.62
N PRO A 192 -0.11 1.64 4.28
CA PRO A 192 -1.34 1.51 3.53
C PRO A 192 -2.05 0.21 3.92
N PRO A 193 -3.39 0.21 4.03
CA PRO A 193 -4.12 -1.01 4.30
C PRO A 193 -4.06 -1.96 3.10
N HIS A 194 -3.94 -3.25 3.34
CA HIS A 194 -3.92 -4.29 2.32
C HIS A 194 -5.07 -5.26 2.52
N ALA A 195 -5.71 -5.68 1.43
CA ALA A 195 -6.69 -6.75 1.45
C ALA A 195 -6.04 -8.11 1.77
N GLY A 196 -6.82 -9.01 2.33
CA GLY A 196 -6.41 -10.41 2.56
C GLY A 196 -6.41 -11.27 1.30
N PHE A 197 -6.66 -10.67 0.14
CA PHE A 197 -6.63 -11.28 -1.18
C PHE A 197 -5.92 -10.36 -2.17
N HIS A 198 -5.47 -10.95 -3.29
CA HIS A 198 -4.77 -10.21 -4.33
C HIS A 198 -5.73 -9.28 -5.08
N ILE A 199 -5.34 -8.01 -5.23
CA ILE A 199 -5.94 -7.04 -6.14
C ILE A 199 -4.84 -6.62 -7.12
N GLY A 200 -5.12 -6.78 -8.41
CA GLY A 200 -4.18 -6.44 -9.47
C GLY A 200 -4.70 -6.88 -10.82
N ALA A 201 -4.05 -6.42 -11.89
CA ALA A 201 -4.45 -6.74 -13.25
C ALA A 201 -4.52 -8.25 -13.48
N GLY A 202 -5.60 -8.71 -14.09
CA GLY A 202 -5.84 -10.12 -14.35
C GLY A 202 -6.31 -10.93 -13.14
N MET A 203 -6.60 -10.31 -12.01
CA MET A 203 -7.15 -11.00 -10.85
C MET A 203 -8.48 -11.68 -11.15
N ALA A 204 -8.72 -12.84 -10.52
CA ALA A 204 -10.06 -13.41 -10.46
C ALA A 204 -10.97 -12.56 -9.56
N ASP A 205 -12.29 -12.64 -9.77
CA ASP A 205 -13.20 -12.00 -8.85
C ASP A 205 -13.01 -12.53 -7.44
N PRO A 206 -12.90 -11.66 -6.42
CA PRO A 206 -12.78 -12.12 -5.05
C PRO A 206 -14.03 -12.87 -4.62
N PRO A 207 -13.92 -13.81 -3.67
CA PRO A 207 -15.06 -14.55 -3.20
C PRO A 207 -16.12 -13.60 -2.63
N LYS A 208 -17.38 -13.89 -2.94
CA LYS A 208 -18.50 -13.12 -2.40
C LYS A 208 -18.45 -13.17 -0.87
N PRO A 209 -18.44 -12.02 -0.18
CA PRO A 209 -18.47 -11.99 1.26
C PRO A 209 -19.78 -12.57 1.80
N ASP A 210 -19.70 -13.26 2.92
CA ASP A 210 -20.88 -13.76 3.63
C ASP A 210 -21.51 -12.62 4.42
N ILE A 211 -22.53 -11.99 3.81
CA ILE A 211 -23.20 -10.81 4.37
C ILE A 211 -24.47 -11.26 5.09
N HIS A 212 -24.48 -11.13 6.40
CA HIS A 212 -25.67 -11.32 7.20
C HIS A 212 -26.38 -9.98 7.44
N VAL A 213 -27.56 -9.84 6.89
CA VAL A 213 -28.45 -8.71 7.19
C VAL A 213 -29.34 -9.12 8.36
N LYS A 214 -29.29 -8.36 9.45
CA LYS A 214 -30.17 -8.53 10.60
C LYS A 214 -31.49 -7.78 10.39
#